data_cc7a284b38d1808494b166983be8e783
#
_entry.id   cc7a284b38d1808494b166983be8e783
#
_cell.length_a   1.000
_cell.length_b   1.000
_cell.length_c   1.000
_cell.angle_alpha   90.00
_cell.angle_beta   90.00
_cell.angle_gamma   90.00
#
_symmetry.space_group_name_H-M   'P 1'
#
loop_
_entity.id
_entity.type
_entity.pdbx_description
1 polymer ?
#
loop_
_entity_poly.entity_id
_entity_poly.type
_entity_poly.pdbx_seq_one_letter_code
_entity_poly.pdbx_strand_id
1 'polypeptide(L)'
;MRNLGFCLLAFSCWLLTSCKADDEYSTHACRFSYNNMIHNDPTLASALDANSRGVFCLISEYTRAGVRYIVFENNLGLTSKQPETAEEVEAKFILGLNNGIIVGFQTLNTDGPYGGFVGYDVQCPNCVRRENNTVNPNYRVTMESSGIATCSKCGKKYDMNNGGLLLNGEEGDTGLEKYVAATTGPFGLVSVFRR
;
A
#
# COMPACT_ATOMS: atom_id res chain seq x y z
N MET A 1 -38.10 -55.21 9.86
CA MET A 1 -36.71 -54.89 10.23
C MET A 1 -35.92 -54.80 8.95
N ARG A 2 -35.70 -53.61 8.44
CA ARG A 2 -34.72 -53.28 7.38
C ARG A 2 -34.97 -51.85 6.92
N ASN A 3 -33.92 -51.08 6.81
CA ASN A 3 -33.80 -49.70 6.25
C ASN A 3 -33.84 -48.54 7.24
N LEU A 4 -32.84 -48.49 8.13
CA LEU A 4 -32.43 -47.26 8.83
C LEU A 4 -30.91 -47.16 8.72
N GLY A 5 -30.38 -46.84 7.52
CA GLY A 5 -28.95 -46.83 7.30
C GLY A 5 -28.45 -45.99 6.13
N PHE A 6 -29.27 -45.11 5.57
CA PHE A 6 -28.84 -44.40 4.33
C PHE A 6 -28.99 -42.87 4.32
N CYS A 7 -29.24 -42.26 5.44
CA CYS A 7 -29.43 -40.79 5.50
C CYS A 7 -28.34 -40.00 6.25
N LEU A 8 -27.19 -40.59 6.60
CA LEU A 8 -26.15 -39.92 7.39
C LEU A 8 -24.90 -39.52 6.62
N LEU A 9 -24.86 -39.72 5.29
CA LEU A 9 -23.67 -39.37 4.46
C LEU A 9 -23.84 -38.17 3.52
N ALA A 10 -24.98 -37.50 3.55
CA ALA A 10 -25.24 -36.35 2.65
C ALA A 10 -25.05 -34.96 3.27
N PHE A 11 -24.61 -34.83 4.53
CA PHE A 11 -24.55 -33.55 5.23
C PHE A 11 -23.12 -32.99 5.49
N SER A 12 -22.10 -33.67 4.94
CA SER A 12 -20.69 -33.31 5.24
C SER A 12 -19.97 -32.49 4.17
N CYS A 13 -20.63 -32.00 3.12
CA CYS A 13 -19.95 -31.35 1.99
C CYS A 13 -20.19 -29.84 1.82
N TRP A 14 -20.74 -29.14 2.82
CA TRP A 14 -21.09 -27.70 2.67
C TRP A 14 -20.24 -26.74 3.48
N LEU A 15 -19.05 -27.09 3.92
CA LEU A 15 -18.16 -26.18 4.65
C LEU A 15 -16.82 -25.95 3.94
N LEU A 16 -16.78 -26.00 2.62
CA LEU A 16 -15.67 -25.39 1.88
C LEU A 16 -16.08 -23.96 1.51
N THR A 17 -16.22 -23.09 2.51
CA THR A 17 -16.12 -21.66 2.29
C THR A 17 -14.67 -21.40 1.87
N SER A 18 -14.45 -21.30 0.56
CA SER A 18 -13.21 -20.81 -0.01
C SER A 18 -12.87 -19.50 0.66
N CYS A 19 -11.86 -19.50 1.51
CA CYS A 19 -11.20 -18.26 1.93
C CYS A 19 -10.72 -17.56 0.65
N LYS A 20 -11.34 -16.48 0.26
CA LYS A 20 -10.84 -15.57 -0.77
C LYS A 20 -9.60 -14.87 -0.22
N ALA A 21 -8.46 -15.56 -0.27
CA ALA A 21 -7.17 -14.97 0.11
C ALA A 21 -6.63 -13.99 -0.95
N ASP A 22 -7.29 -13.87 -2.10
CA ASP A 22 -6.79 -13.10 -3.25
C ASP A 22 -7.26 -11.63 -3.31
N ASP A 23 -8.24 -11.23 -2.49
CA ASP A 23 -8.78 -9.85 -2.50
C ASP A 23 -7.95 -8.85 -1.65
N GLU A 24 -6.84 -9.26 -1.06
CA GLU A 24 -6.03 -8.42 -0.18
C GLU A 24 -5.08 -7.49 -0.94
N TYR A 25 -4.64 -7.88 -2.14
CA TYR A 25 -3.65 -7.14 -2.91
C TYR A 25 -4.26 -6.50 -4.16
N SER A 26 -3.78 -5.29 -4.47
CA SER A 26 -4.19 -4.53 -5.64
C SER A 26 -3.88 -5.25 -6.94
N THR A 27 -4.82 -5.20 -7.87
CA THR A 27 -4.62 -5.64 -9.27
C THR A 27 -4.01 -4.54 -10.15
N HIS A 28 -3.89 -3.32 -9.63
CA HIS A 28 -3.32 -2.18 -10.35
C HIS A 28 -1.81 -2.30 -10.51
N ALA A 29 -1.30 -1.75 -11.61
CA ALA A 29 0.13 -1.82 -11.89
C ALA A 29 0.94 -1.05 -10.84
N CYS A 30 1.94 -1.72 -10.28
CA CYS A 30 2.96 -1.12 -9.42
C CYS A 30 4.29 -1.82 -9.70
N ARG A 31 5.34 -1.04 -9.91
CA ARG A 31 6.71 -1.52 -10.07
C ARG A 31 7.66 -0.43 -9.61
N PHE A 32 8.19 -0.58 -8.43
CA PHE A 32 9.15 0.32 -7.84
C PHE A 32 10.26 -0.50 -7.17
N SER A 33 11.51 -0.21 -7.52
CA SER A 33 12.68 -0.77 -6.85
C SER A 33 13.73 0.32 -6.75
N TYR A 34 14.08 0.71 -5.53
CA TYR A 34 14.91 1.86 -5.25
C TYR A 34 16.01 1.52 -4.23
N ASN A 35 17.22 1.95 -4.52
CA ASN A 35 18.37 1.72 -3.65
C ASN A 35 18.70 2.98 -2.85
N ASN A 36 18.21 3.06 -1.61
CA ASN A 36 18.50 4.20 -0.75
C ASN A 36 19.96 4.30 -0.30
N MET A 37 20.79 3.29 -0.52
CA MET A 37 22.22 3.36 -0.25
C MET A 37 22.94 4.34 -1.19
N ILE A 38 22.41 4.52 -2.41
CA ILE A 38 22.95 5.45 -3.40
C ILE A 38 22.63 6.90 -3.01
N HIS A 39 21.41 7.15 -2.57
CA HIS A 39 20.88 8.50 -2.34
C HIS A 39 21.03 8.96 -0.87
N ASN A 40 21.08 8.01 0.05
CA ASN A 40 21.13 8.25 1.51
C ASN A 40 20.01 9.20 1.98
N ASP A 41 18.80 9.04 1.43
CA ASP A 41 17.67 9.91 1.74
C ASP A 41 17.11 9.61 3.14
N PRO A 42 17.16 10.58 4.08
CA PRO A 42 16.71 10.34 5.45
C PRO A 42 15.18 10.31 5.59
N THR A 43 14.45 10.97 4.71
CA THR A 43 12.98 10.97 4.74
C THR A 43 12.46 9.57 4.42
N LEU A 44 12.96 8.96 3.34
CA LEU A 44 12.67 7.57 3.01
C LEU A 44 13.18 6.63 4.09
N ALA A 45 14.43 6.79 4.54
CA ALA A 45 15.05 5.94 5.56
C ALA A 45 14.20 5.84 6.83
N SER A 46 13.53 6.92 7.25
CA SER A 46 12.67 6.94 8.43
C SER A 46 11.51 5.93 8.35
N ALA A 47 10.96 5.68 7.16
CA ALA A 47 9.87 4.73 6.95
C ALA A 47 10.38 3.29 6.69
N LEU A 48 11.67 3.14 6.33
CA LEU A 48 12.31 1.84 6.11
C LEU A 48 12.94 1.25 7.38
N ASP A 49 12.89 1.96 8.51
CA ASP A 49 13.42 1.48 9.78
C ASP A 49 12.34 0.72 10.57
N ALA A 50 12.58 -0.56 10.82
CA ALA A 50 11.68 -1.43 11.59
C ALA A 50 11.50 -0.97 13.06
N ASN A 51 12.39 -0.10 13.58
CA ASN A 51 12.25 0.52 14.90
C ASN A 51 11.37 1.78 14.88
N SER A 52 11.08 2.32 13.71
CA SER A 52 10.26 3.52 13.49
C SER A 52 8.84 3.18 13.03
N ARG A 53 8.21 2.15 13.65
CA ARG A 53 6.86 1.73 13.28
C ARG A 53 5.85 2.87 13.42
N GLY A 54 4.93 2.96 12.47
CA GLY A 54 3.96 4.05 12.37
C GLY A 54 4.46 5.24 11.57
N VAL A 55 5.74 5.23 11.14
CA VAL A 55 6.25 6.17 10.15
C VAL A 55 5.99 5.61 8.75
N PHE A 56 5.27 6.39 7.95
CA PHE A 56 4.94 6.07 6.55
C PHE A 56 5.49 7.15 5.63
N CYS A 57 5.95 6.75 4.46
CA CYS A 57 6.50 7.65 3.45
C CYS A 57 5.74 7.49 2.13
N LEU A 58 5.17 8.58 1.64
CA LEU A 58 4.65 8.69 0.29
C LEU A 58 5.83 8.88 -0.67
N ILE A 59 5.84 8.08 -1.72
CA ILE A 59 6.81 8.12 -2.81
C ILE A 59 6.06 8.51 -4.08
N SER A 60 6.51 9.56 -4.73
CA SER A 60 5.95 10.04 -5.99
C SER A 60 7.04 10.54 -6.95
N GLU A 61 6.70 10.74 -8.21
CA GLU A 61 7.61 11.26 -9.22
C GLU A 61 7.08 12.56 -9.83
N TYR A 62 8.00 13.44 -10.24
CA TYR A 62 7.68 14.53 -11.14
C TYR A 62 8.88 14.86 -12.05
N THR A 63 8.59 15.52 -13.18
CA THR A 63 9.62 16.00 -14.09
C THR A 63 9.68 17.53 -14.07
N ARG A 64 10.89 18.08 -13.93
CA ARG A 64 11.14 19.52 -14.05
C ARG A 64 12.35 19.77 -14.91
N ALA A 65 12.18 20.62 -15.91
CA ALA A 65 13.26 20.99 -16.86
C ALA A 65 13.96 19.77 -17.49
N GLY A 66 13.20 18.71 -17.79
CA GLY A 66 13.74 17.47 -18.37
C GLY A 66 14.41 16.49 -17.39
N VAL A 67 14.53 16.87 -16.12
CA VAL A 67 15.06 16.00 -15.06
C VAL A 67 13.90 15.36 -14.31
N ARG A 68 13.95 14.04 -14.14
CA ARG A 68 13.02 13.28 -13.30
C ARG A 68 13.50 13.27 -11.86
N TYR A 69 12.56 13.46 -10.94
CA TYR A 69 12.80 13.46 -9.50
C TYR A 69 11.85 12.50 -8.82
N ILE A 70 12.38 11.75 -7.86
CA ILE A 70 11.59 11.03 -6.87
C ILE A 70 11.43 11.95 -5.67
N VAL A 71 10.20 12.05 -5.14
CA VAL A 71 9.85 12.81 -3.95
C VAL A 71 9.43 11.88 -2.85
N PHE A 72 9.93 12.14 -1.66
CA PHE A 72 9.60 11.43 -0.42
C PHE A 72 8.95 12.41 0.56
N GLU A 73 7.77 12.06 1.05
CA GLU A 73 7.02 12.84 2.03
C GLU A 73 6.58 11.92 3.15
N ASN A 74 7.11 12.06 4.37
CA ASN A 74 6.67 11.20 5.46
C ASN A 74 5.51 11.83 6.26
N ASN A 75 4.77 10.99 7.01
CA ASN A 75 3.64 11.44 7.82
C ASN A 75 4.03 12.28 9.04
N LEU A 76 5.34 12.49 9.29
CA LEU A 76 5.86 13.39 10.32
C LEU A 76 6.19 14.79 9.76
N GLY A 77 5.91 15.06 8.48
CA GLY A 77 6.09 16.34 7.84
C GLY A 77 7.47 16.56 7.21
N LEU A 78 8.33 15.54 7.15
CA LEU A 78 9.59 15.65 6.42
C LEU A 78 9.35 15.41 4.93
N THR A 79 9.99 16.24 4.11
CA THR A 79 9.96 16.11 2.64
C THR A 79 11.37 16.20 2.09
N SER A 80 11.69 15.36 1.14
CA SER A 80 12.93 15.36 0.38
C SER A 80 12.69 15.00 -1.07
N LYS A 81 13.69 15.23 -1.92
CA LYS A 81 13.65 14.87 -3.33
C LYS A 81 15.05 14.52 -3.82
N GLN A 82 15.09 13.51 -4.70
CA GLN A 82 16.33 13.07 -5.33
C GLN A 82 16.16 13.05 -6.85
N PRO A 83 17.13 13.53 -7.63
CA PRO A 83 17.14 13.30 -9.06
C PRO A 83 17.32 11.79 -9.31
N GLU A 84 16.58 11.26 -10.28
CA GLU A 84 16.78 9.86 -10.68
C GLU A 84 18.15 9.68 -11.35
N THR A 85 18.79 8.57 -11.02
CA THR A 85 19.95 8.09 -11.77
C THR A 85 19.55 7.62 -13.18
N ALA A 86 20.53 7.43 -14.07
CA ALA A 86 20.24 6.92 -15.41
C ALA A 86 19.57 5.54 -15.38
N GLU A 87 19.96 4.67 -14.45
CA GLU A 87 19.38 3.34 -14.25
C GLU A 87 17.92 3.42 -13.77
N GLU A 88 17.60 4.34 -12.86
CA GLU A 88 16.24 4.56 -12.37
C GLU A 88 15.32 5.13 -13.48
N VAL A 89 15.83 6.05 -14.28
CA VAL A 89 15.13 6.57 -15.47
C VAL A 89 14.82 5.43 -16.45
N GLU A 90 15.77 4.52 -16.67
CA GLU A 90 15.58 3.38 -17.58
C GLU A 90 14.61 2.34 -16.98
N ALA A 91 14.60 2.16 -15.68
CA ALA A 91 13.70 1.25 -14.97
C ALA A 91 12.22 1.63 -15.15
N LYS A 92 11.90 2.90 -15.36
CA LYS A 92 10.54 3.44 -15.59
C LYS A 92 9.59 2.99 -14.49
N PHE A 93 9.71 3.57 -13.32
CA PHE A 93 8.86 3.24 -12.17
C PHE A 93 7.36 3.38 -12.50
N ILE A 94 6.55 2.56 -11.88
CA ILE A 94 5.08 2.64 -11.90
C ILE A 94 4.63 2.73 -10.45
N LEU A 95 4.21 3.91 -10.04
CA LEU A 95 3.85 4.24 -8.66
C LEU A 95 2.32 4.18 -8.47
N GLY A 96 1.76 2.98 -8.63
CA GLY A 96 0.33 2.76 -8.46
C GLY A 96 -0.54 3.50 -9.47
N LEU A 97 -1.80 3.74 -9.09
CA LEU A 97 -2.82 4.32 -9.98
C LEU A 97 -2.63 5.81 -10.25
N ASN A 98 -2.09 6.55 -9.28
CA ASN A 98 -2.07 8.02 -9.34
C ASN A 98 -0.69 8.58 -8.97
N ASN A 99 0.36 7.96 -9.53
CA ASN A 99 1.74 8.37 -9.31
C ASN A 99 2.07 8.56 -7.83
N GLY A 100 1.74 7.56 -7.02
CA GLY A 100 2.06 7.60 -5.61
C GLY A 100 1.82 6.27 -4.90
N ILE A 101 2.80 5.85 -4.13
CA ILE A 101 2.73 4.71 -3.23
C ILE A 101 3.16 5.15 -1.83
N ILE A 102 2.58 4.53 -0.81
CA ILE A 102 2.92 4.79 0.59
C ILE A 102 3.57 3.54 1.14
N VAL A 103 4.75 3.66 1.74
CA VAL A 103 5.46 2.54 2.37
C VAL A 103 5.78 2.83 3.83
N GLY A 104 5.89 1.78 4.65
CA GLY A 104 6.29 1.91 6.04
C GLY A 104 6.04 0.65 6.85
N PHE A 105 6.47 0.65 8.10
CA PHE A 105 6.17 -0.43 9.04
C PHE A 105 4.93 -0.09 9.85
N GLN A 106 3.91 -0.94 9.75
CA GLN A 106 2.71 -0.83 10.58
C GLN A 106 2.98 -1.25 12.03
N THR A 107 2.21 -0.70 12.98
CA THR A 107 2.31 -1.03 14.41
C THR A 107 1.54 -2.28 14.79
N LEU A 108 0.50 -2.61 14.03
CA LEU A 108 -0.32 -3.83 14.18
C LEU A 108 -0.05 -4.78 13.01
N ASN A 109 -0.49 -6.03 13.12
CA ASN A 109 -0.31 -7.07 12.09
C ASN A 109 1.15 -7.25 11.66
N THR A 110 2.04 -7.39 12.63
CA THR A 110 3.49 -7.47 12.42
C THR A 110 3.99 -8.87 12.05
N ASP A 111 3.14 -9.89 12.11
CA ASP A 111 3.49 -11.31 11.95
C ASP A 111 3.57 -11.75 10.47
N GLY A 112 3.37 -10.83 9.53
CA GLY A 112 3.48 -11.10 8.11
C GLY A 112 4.91 -11.40 7.64
N PRO A 113 5.09 -11.94 6.42
CA PRO A 113 6.38 -12.41 5.90
C PRO A 113 7.45 -11.32 5.82
N TYR A 114 7.06 -10.05 5.87
CA TYR A 114 7.95 -8.89 5.80
C TYR A 114 7.98 -8.08 7.11
N GLY A 115 7.66 -8.70 8.25
CA GLY A 115 7.73 -8.07 9.56
C GLY A 115 6.81 -6.86 9.74
N GLY A 116 5.69 -6.82 9.01
CA GLY A 116 4.75 -5.69 9.02
C GLY A 116 5.15 -4.52 8.12
N PHE A 117 6.14 -4.69 7.23
CA PHE A 117 6.40 -3.71 6.16
C PHE A 117 5.31 -3.81 5.09
N VAL A 118 4.73 -2.68 4.71
CA VAL A 118 3.59 -2.59 3.80
C VAL A 118 3.78 -1.52 2.74
N GLY A 119 3.09 -1.73 1.61
CA GLY A 119 2.95 -0.74 0.55
C GLY A 119 1.49 -0.53 0.21
N TYR A 120 1.05 0.72 0.12
CA TYR A 120 -0.32 1.09 -0.25
C TYR A 120 -0.32 1.96 -1.50
N ASP A 121 -1.41 1.90 -2.27
CA ASP A 121 -1.70 2.92 -3.28
C ASP A 121 -2.11 4.22 -2.59
N VAL A 122 -1.63 5.35 -3.10
CA VAL A 122 -2.05 6.67 -2.58
C VAL A 122 -3.48 7.01 -2.96
N GLN A 123 -4.04 6.31 -3.94
CA GLN A 123 -5.37 6.56 -4.47
C GLN A 123 -6.45 6.01 -3.55
N CYS A 124 -7.45 6.81 -3.22
CA CYS A 124 -8.62 6.35 -2.48
C CYS A 124 -9.42 5.32 -3.30
N PRO A 125 -9.50 4.04 -2.90
CA PRO A 125 -10.16 3.00 -3.68
C PRO A 125 -11.67 3.25 -3.81
N ASN A 126 -12.29 3.81 -2.78
CA ASN A 126 -13.72 4.06 -2.75
C ASN A 126 -14.13 5.19 -3.70
N CYS A 127 -13.29 6.22 -3.88
CA CYS A 127 -13.52 7.25 -4.89
C CYS A 127 -13.38 6.69 -6.31
N VAL A 128 -12.30 5.94 -6.58
CA VAL A 128 -12.07 5.33 -7.90
C VAL A 128 -13.26 4.47 -8.31
N ARG A 129 -13.73 3.61 -7.42
CA ARG A 129 -14.83 2.69 -7.69
C ARG A 129 -16.16 3.41 -7.91
N ARG A 130 -16.47 4.45 -7.13
CA ARG A 130 -17.70 5.25 -7.28
C ARG A 130 -17.72 6.06 -8.58
N GLU A 131 -16.56 6.44 -9.10
CA GLU A 131 -16.41 7.24 -10.32
C GLU A 131 -16.00 6.38 -11.54
N ASN A 132 -16.53 5.16 -11.63
CA ASN A 132 -16.30 4.23 -12.75
C ASN A 132 -14.80 3.97 -13.05
N ASN A 133 -14.00 3.78 -12.01
CA ASN A 133 -12.56 3.57 -12.09
C ASN A 133 -11.76 4.75 -12.70
N THR A 134 -12.29 5.96 -12.60
CA THR A 134 -11.58 7.16 -13.04
C THR A 134 -10.51 7.54 -12.03
N VAL A 135 -9.27 7.67 -12.47
CA VAL A 135 -8.15 8.18 -11.69
C VAL A 135 -8.20 9.70 -11.67
N ASN A 136 -8.12 10.30 -10.48
CA ASN A 136 -8.12 11.74 -10.32
C ASN A 136 -7.15 12.15 -9.20
N PRO A 137 -6.29 13.18 -9.41
CA PRO A 137 -5.38 13.67 -8.37
C PRO A 137 -6.08 14.03 -7.05
N ASN A 138 -7.34 14.49 -7.11
CA ASN A 138 -8.13 14.83 -5.92
C ASN A 138 -8.58 13.61 -5.09
N TYR A 139 -8.34 12.39 -5.57
CA TYR A 139 -8.68 11.17 -4.83
C TYR A 139 -7.48 10.62 -4.04
N ARG A 140 -6.33 11.29 -4.07
CA ARG A 140 -5.19 10.92 -3.24
C ARG A 140 -5.52 11.08 -1.77
N VAL A 141 -5.10 10.14 -0.96
CA VAL A 141 -5.19 10.27 0.49
C VAL A 141 -4.06 11.12 1.03
N THR A 142 -4.30 11.82 2.13
CA THR A 142 -3.30 12.57 2.91
C THR A 142 -2.99 11.80 4.18
N MET A 143 -1.73 11.70 4.54
CA MET A 143 -1.27 11.01 5.73
C MET A 143 -1.26 11.95 6.94
N GLU A 144 -1.77 11.47 8.06
CA GLU A 144 -1.67 12.12 9.38
C GLU A 144 -0.51 11.49 10.18
N SER A 145 0.07 12.23 11.12
CA SER A 145 1.15 11.74 11.98
C SER A 145 0.74 10.54 12.84
N SER A 146 -0.55 10.33 13.05
CA SER A 146 -1.12 9.17 13.73
C SER A 146 -1.04 7.86 12.90
N GLY A 147 -0.67 7.93 11.62
CA GLY A 147 -0.72 6.81 10.70
C GLY A 147 -2.12 6.58 10.10
N ILE A 148 -3.02 7.57 10.20
CA ILE A 148 -4.30 7.59 9.50
C ILE A 148 -4.11 8.27 8.14
N ALA A 149 -4.67 7.66 7.10
CA ALA A 149 -4.77 8.26 5.77
C ALA A 149 -6.20 8.71 5.52
N THR A 150 -6.40 9.97 5.10
CA THR A 150 -7.72 10.56 4.90
C THR A 150 -7.90 11.02 3.46
N CYS A 151 -8.99 10.62 2.83
CA CYS A 151 -9.38 11.13 1.52
C CYS A 151 -10.21 12.40 1.66
N SER A 152 -9.70 13.53 1.18
CA SER A 152 -10.40 14.83 1.24
C SER A 152 -11.67 14.88 0.39
N LYS A 153 -11.77 14.04 -0.66
CA LYS A 153 -12.92 13.99 -1.57
C LYS A 153 -14.16 13.34 -0.94
N CYS A 154 -13.98 12.21 -0.22
CA CYS A 154 -15.12 11.45 0.32
C CYS A 154 -15.09 11.33 1.86
N GLY A 155 -14.08 11.89 2.53
CA GLY A 155 -13.96 11.84 3.99
C GLY A 155 -13.64 10.46 4.58
N LYS A 156 -13.35 9.46 3.74
CA LYS A 156 -12.99 8.11 4.21
C LYS A 156 -11.63 8.15 4.88
N LYS A 157 -11.51 7.42 6.00
CA LYS A 157 -10.31 7.32 6.83
C LYS A 157 -9.84 5.89 6.87
N TYR A 158 -8.54 5.70 6.74
CA TYR A 158 -7.88 4.39 6.65
C TYR A 158 -6.76 4.31 7.69
N ASP A 159 -6.74 3.22 8.44
CA ASP A 159 -5.68 2.94 9.42
C ASP A 159 -4.52 2.20 8.74
N MET A 160 -3.46 2.93 8.39
CA MET A 160 -2.26 2.35 7.79
C MET A 160 -1.49 1.45 8.77
N ASN A 161 -1.65 1.67 10.07
CA ASN A 161 -1.05 0.84 11.11
C ASN A 161 -1.72 -0.53 11.23
N ASN A 162 -2.91 -0.69 10.68
CA ASN A 162 -3.71 -1.92 10.71
C ASN A 162 -4.12 -2.36 9.31
N GLY A 163 -3.15 -2.54 8.43
CA GLY A 163 -3.40 -3.08 7.10
C GLY A 163 -4.23 -2.20 6.17
N GLY A 164 -4.29 -0.88 6.39
CA GLY A 164 -5.11 0.03 5.60
C GLY A 164 -6.62 -0.12 5.85
N LEU A 165 -7.00 -0.61 7.04
CA LEU A 165 -8.39 -0.84 7.44
C LEU A 165 -9.21 0.45 7.33
N LEU A 166 -10.38 0.37 6.71
CA LEU A 166 -11.33 1.48 6.63
C LEU A 166 -12.03 1.69 7.98
N LEU A 167 -11.94 2.91 8.53
CA LEU A 167 -12.46 3.26 9.86
C LEU A 167 -13.91 3.78 9.85
N ASN A 168 -14.33 4.41 8.76
CA ASN A 168 -15.65 5.06 8.63
C ASN A 168 -16.35 4.68 7.32
N GLY A 169 -16.37 3.37 7.01
CA GLY A 169 -16.98 2.83 5.80
C GLY A 169 -18.48 2.57 5.91
N GLU A 170 -19.07 2.37 4.75
CA GLU A 170 -20.41 1.86 4.54
C GLU A 170 -20.34 0.47 3.88
N GLU A 171 -21.48 -0.21 3.77
CA GLU A 171 -21.53 -1.50 3.08
C GLU A 171 -20.99 -1.39 1.65
N GLY A 172 -20.07 -2.29 1.30
CA GLY A 172 -19.41 -2.31 0.00
C GLY A 172 -18.16 -1.41 -0.12
N ASP A 173 -17.82 -0.60 0.88
CA ASP A 173 -16.55 0.13 0.91
C ASP A 173 -15.39 -0.81 1.26
N THR A 174 -14.18 -0.47 0.82
CA THR A 174 -12.96 -1.27 1.05
C THR A 174 -11.87 -0.45 1.72
N GLY A 175 -10.90 -1.15 2.35
CA GLY A 175 -9.66 -0.58 2.85
C GLY A 175 -8.74 -0.10 1.72
N LEU A 176 -7.55 0.43 2.07
CA LEU A 176 -6.55 0.84 1.09
C LEU A 176 -6.09 -0.36 0.25
N GLU A 177 -5.87 -0.10 -1.02
CA GLU A 177 -5.24 -1.05 -1.95
C GLU A 177 -3.79 -1.33 -1.52
N LYS A 178 -3.43 -2.60 -1.40
CA LYS A 178 -2.10 -3.02 -0.97
C LYS A 178 -1.26 -3.52 -2.14
N TYR A 179 0.04 -3.37 -2.02
CA TYR A 179 1.06 -3.97 -2.88
C TYR A 179 1.98 -4.88 -2.05
N VAL A 180 2.64 -5.81 -2.70
CA VAL A 180 3.74 -6.53 -2.06
C VAL A 180 4.90 -5.56 -1.89
N ALA A 181 5.36 -5.39 -0.66
CA ALA A 181 6.45 -4.48 -0.33
C ALA A 181 7.50 -5.18 0.53
N ALA A 182 8.76 -4.89 0.27
CA ALA A 182 9.89 -5.40 1.03
C ALA A 182 10.99 -4.35 1.14
N THR A 183 11.75 -4.40 2.22
CA THR A 183 12.93 -3.55 2.41
C THR A 183 14.05 -4.32 3.07
N THR A 184 15.29 -3.89 2.82
CA THR A 184 16.50 -4.40 3.51
C THR A 184 16.98 -3.44 4.60
N GLY A 185 16.18 -2.43 4.95
CA GLY A 185 16.45 -1.47 6.02
C GLY A 185 16.60 -0.03 5.54
N PRO A 186 16.87 0.92 6.46
CA PRO A 186 16.78 2.36 6.23
C PRO A 186 17.56 2.88 5.02
N PHE A 187 18.79 2.43 4.86
CA PHE A 187 19.66 2.80 3.74
C PHE A 187 19.90 1.62 2.79
N GLY A 188 18.92 0.73 2.69
CA GLY A 188 18.96 -0.44 1.82
C GLY A 188 18.05 -0.32 0.61
N LEU A 189 17.70 -1.48 0.07
CA LEU A 189 16.73 -1.59 -1.01
C LEU A 189 15.31 -1.50 -0.47
N VAL A 190 14.45 -0.84 -1.23
CA VAL A 190 12.99 -0.94 -1.08
C VAL A 190 12.39 -1.38 -2.41
N SER A 191 11.48 -2.32 -2.35
CA SER A 191 10.76 -2.83 -3.53
C SER A 191 9.27 -2.87 -3.26
N VAL A 192 8.48 -2.38 -4.21
CA VAL A 192 7.01 -2.43 -4.18
C VAL A 192 6.51 -2.86 -5.54
N PHE A 193 5.68 -3.89 -5.56
CA PHE A 193 5.17 -4.44 -6.81
C PHE A 193 3.79 -5.07 -6.65
N ARG A 194 3.07 -5.13 -7.75
CA ARG A 194 1.82 -5.89 -7.83
C ARG A 194 2.11 -7.38 -7.63
N ARG A 195 1.28 -8.06 -6.85
CA ARG A 195 1.30 -9.52 -6.72
C ARG A 195 0.93 -10.23 -8.03
#